data_a127123669848f835b0d1c85abb43b6e
#
_entry.id   a127123669848f835b0d1c85abb43b6e
#
_cell.length_a   1.000
_cell.length_b   1.000
_cell.length_c   1.000
_cell.angle_alpha   90.00
_cell.angle_beta   90.00
_cell.angle_gamma   90.00
#
_symmetry.space_group_name_H-M   'P 1'
#
loop_
_entity.id
_entity.type
_entity.pdbx_description
1 polymer ?
#
loop_
_entity_poly.entity_id
_entity_poly.type
_entity_poly.pdbx_seq_one_letter_code
_entity_poly.pdbx_strand_id
1 'polypeptide(L)'
;MRTLISSGWHTAFLRGFTSLSLAFPGVIMAQETIPEETVSIDTLADTLSQTTTGLDTVWMLLAAMLVFFMQPGFAMVEAGFARCKNTANILMKNLVDFMVGSILFWIIGFGLMFGIGGFVGTPHWGDLSIMDKIINNGLPIEGFLIFQTVFCATSATIVSGAMAERTKFSMYLIYTVAISVLIYPVSGHWTWGGGWLSNASEGSLMGDWFGIAFHDFAGSTVVHSVGGWIALIGAAILGPRVGKFGHDGKAKAIPGHSLTLACLGVFILWFGWFGFNPGSQLAASGEADRVAISHVFLTTNLAACAGGIVALFVTWMKYGKPSLSFTLNGILAGLVGVTAGCDLVSPLGAAIIGAICGLVMIYSVEFIETKLKIDDPVGASSVHGVCGSLGTILTGLFATSDGLFYGGGWGFLGAQAFGVIVVGLWAAFMGFVIFKALNKIFGLRVSKRIEEEGLDIYEHGESAYNR
;
A
#
# COMPACT_ATOMS: atom_id res chain seq x y z
N MET A 1 14.77 -23.97 -35.83
CA MET A 1 14.25 -23.83 -37.18
C MET A 1 14.46 -22.37 -37.58
N ARG A 2 15.70 -22.03 -37.89
CA ARG A 2 16.12 -20.74 -38.50
C ARG A 2 16.26 -21.01 -39.98
N THR A 3 15.93 -20.01 -40.75
CA THR A 3 16.22 -19.71 -42.12
C THR A 3 15.00 -19.56 -43.06
N LEU A 4 15.11 -18.48 -43.83
CA LEU A 4 14.34 -18.11 -45.00
C LEU A 4 13.09 -17.21 -44.75
N ILE A 5 13.34 -15.90 -44.64
CA ILE A 5 12.74 -14.89 -45.52
C ILE A 5 13.80 -13.86 -45.82
N SER A 6 14.42 -14.02 -46.96
CA SER A 6 15.40 -13.11 -47.56
C SER A 6 14.70 -11.96 -48.23
N SER A 7 15.23 -10.78 -48.02
CA SER A 7 15.51 -9.71 -49.00
C SER A 7 14.82 -9.88 -50.38
N GLY A 8 13.80 -9.14 -50.65
CA GLY A 8 13.22 -9.11 -52.01
C GLY A 8 12.29 -7.95 -52.32
N TRP A 9 11.88 -7.16 -51.32
CA TRP A 9 10.85 -6.13 -51.55
C TRP A 9 11.31 -4.67 -51.38
N HIS A 10 12.56 -4.41 -50.98
CA HIS A 10 13.08 -3.03 -50.83
C HIS A 10 13.76 -2.47 -52.05
N THR A 11 14.02 -3.26 -53.10
CA THR A 11 14.70 -2.81 -54.33
C THR A 11 13.77 -2.52 -55.52
N ALA A 12 12.48 -2.86 -55.43
CA ALA A 12 11.52 -2.63 -56.48
C ALA A 12 10.84 -1.24 -56.46
N PHE A 13 10.91 -0.52 -55.32
CA PHE A 13 10.24 0.79 -55.17
C PHE A 13 11.13 1.99 -55.53
N LEU A 14 12.43 1.80 -55.77
CA LEU A 14 13.41 2.87 -56.08
C LEU A 14 13.82 2.92 -57.56
N ARG A 15 13.26 2.08 -58.45
CA ARG A 15 13.58 2.08 -59.88
C ARG A 15 12.45 2.58 -60.80
N GLY A 16 11.37 3.12 -60.25
CA GLY A 16 10.19 3.58 -61.01
C GLY A 16 10.11 5.08 -61.29
N PHE A 17 11.07 5.89 -60.86
CA PHE A 17 11.03 7.37 -60.98
C PHE A 17 12.18 8.01 -61.69
N THR A 18 12.82 7.35 -62.62
CA THR A 18 13.87 7.98 -63.46
C THR A 18 13.51 7.80 -64.93
N SER A 19 12.51 8.55 -65.41
CA SER A 19 12.43 8.99 -66.82
C SER A 19 11.08 9.70 -67.07
N LEU A 20 10.97 10.94 -66.64
CA LEU A 20 10.13 11.94 -67.30
C LEU A 20 10.77 13.31 -67.12
N SER A 21 11.86 13.54 -67.86
CA SER A 21 12.41 14.87 -68.09
C SER A 21 11.58 15.56 -69.14
N LEU A 22 10.58 16.33 -68.73
CA LEU A 22 9.97 17.37 -69.56
C LEU A 22 10.50 18.71 -69.12
N ALA A 23 11.18 19.34 -70.08
CA ALA A 23 11.82 20.64 -69.99
C ALA A 23 10.83 21.74 -69.56
N PHE A 24 11.05 22.33 -68.41
CA PHE A 24 10.61 23.70 -68.09
C PHE A 24 11.84 24.58 -67.86
N PRO A 25 11.98 25.69 -68.58
CA PRO A 25 13.10 26.58 -68.35
C PRO A 25 12.78 27.47 -67.12
N GLY A 26 13.71 27.49 -66.17
CA GLY A 26 13.87 28.62 -65.27
C GLY A 26 13.10 28.59 -63.94
N VAL A 27 13.27 27.57 -63.14
CA VAL A 27 13.13 27.74 -61.67
C VAL A 27 14.48 27.30 -61.08
N ILE A 28 15.30 28.27 -60.71
CA ILE A 28 16.43 28.06 -59.79
C ILE A 28 15.76 27.73 -58.45
N MET A 29 15.64 26.45 -58.18
CA MET A 29 15.33 26.01 -56.80
C MET A 29 16.58 26.38 -56.00
N ALA A 30 16.45 27.43 -55.20
CA ALA A 30 17.37 27.66 -54.12
C ALA A 30 17.38 26.38 -53.29
N GLN A 31 18.48 25.67 -53.31
CA GLN A 31 18.74 24.56 -52.40
C GLN A 31 18.85 25.24 -51.04
N GLU A 32 17.73 25.34 -50.33
CA GLU A 32 17.76 25.64 -48.90
C GLU A 32 18.65 24.54 -48.29
N THR A 33 19.87 24.89 -48.01
CA THR A 33 20.72 24.13 -47.13
C THR A 33 20.00 24.17 -45.78
N ILE A 34 19.29 23.09 -45.45
CA ILE A 34 18.83 22.84 -44.08
C ILE A 34 20.11 22.98 -43.24
N PRO A 35 20.20 23.97 -42.34
CA PRO A 35 21.35 24.07 -41.46
C PRO A 35 21.47 22.71 -40.77
N GLU A 36 22.62 22.07 -40.90
CA GLU A 36 22.95 20.93 -40.03
C GLU A 36 23.06 21.53 -38.62
N GLU A 37 21.90 21.55 -37.88
CA GLU A 37 21.90 21.89 -36.48
C GLU A 37 22.74 20.81 -35.79
N THR A 38 23.99 21.11 -35.57
CA THR A 38 24.87 20.30 -34.73
C THR A 38 24.32 20.39 -33.32
N VAL A 39 23.49 19.39 -32.94
CA VAL A 39 22.96 19.28 -31.58
C VAL A 39 24.18 19.21 -30.66
N SER A 40 24.31 20.17 -29.77
CA SER A 40 25.39 20.19 -28.79
C SER A 40 25.26 19.04 -27.80
N ILE A 41 26.39 18.60 -27.24
CA ILE A 41 26.40 17.57 -26.18
C ILE A 41 25.54 18.02 -25.00
N ASP A 42 25.54 19.30 -24.65
CA ASP A 42 24.75 19.88 -23.60
C ASP A 42 23.22 19.75 -23.88
N THR A 43 22.84 20.08 -25.15
CA THR A 43 21.43 19.92 -25.57
C THR A 43 20.99 18.46 -25.54
N LEU A 44 21.86 17.52 -25.91
CA LEU A 44 21.56 16.08 -25.80
C LEU A 44 21.44 15.63 -24.32
N ALA A 45 22.32 16.09 -23.45
CA ALA A 45 22.31 15.80 -22.02
C ALA A 45 21.02 16.33 -21.36
N ASP A 46 20.64 17.56 -21.68
CA ASP A 46 19.39 18.17 -21.18
C ASP A 46 18.14 17.40 -21.66
N THR A 47 18.12 17.06 -22.96
CA THR A 47 17.00 16.27 -23.53
C THR A 47 16.90 14.90 -22.88
N LEU A 48 18.04 14.24 -22.65
CA LEU A 48 18.09 12.94 -21.98
C LEU A 48 17.58 13.07 -20.52
N SER A 49 18.05 14.08 -19.79
CA SER A 49 17.61 14.36 -18.42
C SER A 49 16.10 14.60 -18.33
N GLN A 50 15.55 15.43 -19.22
CA GLN A 50 14.10 15.69 -19.27
C GLN A 50 13.31 14.42 -19.64
N THR A 51 13.83 13.60 -20.53
CA THR A 51 13.17 12.35 -20.94
C THR A 51 13.17 11.34 -19.79
N THR A 52 14.28 11.19 -19.07
CA THR A 52 14.37 10.30 -17.90
C THR A 52 13.42 10.73 -16.79
N THR A 53 13.46 12.01 -16.40
CA THR A 53 12.50 12.55 -15.41
C THR A 53 11.04 12.40 -15.86
N GLY A 54 10.77 12.58 -17.16
CA GLY A 54 9.44 12.37 -17.73
C GLY A 54 8.96 10.93 -17.57
N LEU A 55 9.80 9.94 -17.86
CA LEU A 55 9.47 8.50 -17.70
C LEU A 55 9.25 8.13 -16.23
N ASP A 56 10.11 8.61 -15.33
CA ASP A 56 10.01 8.37 -13.90
C ASP A 56 8.72 8.99 -13.32
N THR A 57 8.39 10.22 -13.76
CA THR A 57 7.13 10.88 -13.39
C THR A 57 5.92 10.12 -13.88
N VAL A 58 5.92 9.65 -15.13
CA VAL A 58 4.80 8.85 -15.68
C VAL A 58 4.65 7.55 -14.89
N TRP A 59 5.75 6.85 -14.58
CA TRP A 59 5.72 5.64 -13.76
C TRP A 59 5.12 5.90 -12.38
N MET A 60 5.59 6.92 -11.67
CA MET A 60 5.08 7.30 -10.35
C MET A 60 3.58 7.64 -10.38
N LEU A 61 3.12 8.39 -11.38
CA LEU A 61 1.69 8.76 -11.52
C LEU A 61 0.82 7.54 -11.87
N LEU A 62 1.29 6.63 -12.73
CA LEU A 62 0.61 5.36 -13.00
C LEU A 62 0.50 4.53 -11.74
N ALA A 63 1.58 4.44 -10.96
CA ALA A 63 1.58 3.75 -9.68
C ALA A 63 0.61 4.38 -8.69
N ALA A 64 0.57 5.72 -8.59
CA ALA A 64 -0.39 6.44 -7.75
C ALA A 64 -1.84 6.13 -8.15
N MET A 65 -2.15 6.05 -9.46
CA MET A 65 -3.48 5.67 -9.95
C MET A 65 -3.84 4.22 -9.59
N LEU A 66 -2.89 3.29 -9.69
CA LEU A 66 -3.10 1.89 -9.30
C LEU A 66 -3.38 1.78 -7.80
N VAL A 67 -2.63 2.50 -6.96
CA VAL A 67 -2.85 2.51 -5.50
C VAL A 67 -4.15 3.24 -5.15
N PHE A 68 -4.49 4.35 -5.81
CA PHE A 68 -5.82 4.96 -5.66
C PHE A 68 -6.94 3.97 -5.94
N PHE A 69 -6.78 3.13 -6.97
CA PHE A 69 -7.76 2.11 -7.32
C PHE A 69 -7.89 1.00 -6.26
N MET A 70 -6.99 0.94 -5.26
CA MET A 70 -7.17 0.08 -4.09
C MET A 70 -8.32 0.56 -3.18
N GLN A 71 -8.73 1.84 -3.21
CA GLN A 71 -9.87 2.33 -2.41
C GLN A 71 -11.17 1.60 -2.73
N PRO A 72 -11.63 1.49 -4.00
CA PRO A 72 -12.76 0.63 -4.33
C PRO A 72 -12.50 -0.86 -3.99
N GLY A 73 -11.26 -1.32 -4.05
CA GLY A 73 -10.88 -2.67 -3.61
C GLY A 73 -11.20 -2.92 -2.14
N PHE A 74 -10.74 -2.05 -1.24
CA PHE A 74 -11.07 -2.08 0.18
C PHE A 74 -12.57 -1.97 0.42
N ALA A 75 -13.23 -1.03 -0.24
CA ALA A 75 -14.67 -0.84 -0.14
C ALA A 75 -15.45 -2.13 -0.49
N MET A 76 -15.04 -2.86 -1.54
CA MET A 76 -15.66 -4.11 -1.96
C MET A 76 -15.36 -5.26 -0.99
N VAL A 77 -14.12 -5.38 -0.50
CA VAL A 77 -13.75 -6.39 0.51
C VAL A 77 -14.56 -6.19 1.79
N GLU A 78 -14.56 -4.96 2.32
CA GLU A 78 -15.28 -4.64 3.55
C GLU A 78 -16.79 -4.83 3.41
N ALA A 79 -17.38 -4.30 2.32
CA ALA A 79 -18.80 -4.48 2.03
C ALA A 79 -19.16 -5.96 1.90
N GLY A 80 -18.34 -6.73 1.17
CA GLY A 80 -18.57 -8.14 0.97
C GLY A 80 -18.55 -8.97 2.27
N PHE A 81 -17.63 -8.67 3.18
CA PHE A 81 -17.50 -9.35 4.48
C PHE A 81 -18.43 -8.80 5.57
N ALA A 82 -19.10 -7.68 5.34
CA ALA A 82 -20.07 -7.10 6.25
C ALA A 82 -21.51 -7.48 5.86
N ARG A 83 -22.48 -7.21 6.76
CA ARG A 83 -23.90 -7.41 6.49
C ARG A 83 -24.45 -6.30 5.59
N CYS A 84 -25.32 -6.65 4.64
CA CYS A 84 -25.84 -5.78 3.59
C CYS A 84 -26.46 -4.46 4.07
N LYS A 85 -26.99 -4.43 5.27
CA LYS A 85 -27.62 -3.25 5.92
C LYS A 85 -26.64 -2.17 6.36
N ASN A 86 -25.33 -2.39 6.16
CA ASN A 86 -24.24 -1.46 6.49
C ASN A 86 -23.38 -1.12 5.26
N THR A 87 -23.81 -1.48 4.06
CA THR A 87 -23.01 -1.34 2.85
C THR A 87 -22.80 0.11 2.45
N ALA A 88 -23.87 0.94 2.46
CA ALA A 88 -23.75 2.37 2.16
C ALA A 88 -22.83 3.08 3.16
N ASN A 89 -22.93 2.74 4.45
CA ASN A 89 -22.03 3.26 5.48
C ASN A 89 -20.56 2.89 5.22
N ILE A 90 -20.28 1.66 4.79
CA ILE A 90 -18.93 1.21 4.45
C ILE A 90 -18.39 1.95 3.24
N LEU A 91 -19.17 2.06 2.18
CA LEU A 91 -18.78 2.78 0.97
C LEU A 91 -18.49 4.26 1.27
N MET A 92 -19.35 4.91 2.05
CA MET A 92 -19.17 6.31 2.47
C MET A 92 -17.88 6.47 3.30
N LYS A 93 -17.56 5.57 4.20
CA LYS A 93 -16.32 5.61 4.98
C LYS A 93 -15.08 5.55 4.09
N ASN A 94 -15.04 4.62 3.14
CA ASN A 94 -13.92 4.48 2.21
C ASN A 94 -13.75 5.71 1.31
N LEU A 95 -14.84 6.34 0.86
CA LEU A 95 -14.77 7.61 0.12
C LEU A 95 -14.19 8.74 0.97
N VAL A 96 -14.66 8.84 2.21
CA VAL A 96 -14.27 9.92 3.12
C VAL A 96 -12.81 9.78 3.57
N ASP A 97 -12.30 8.57 3.75
CA ASP A 97 -10.89 8.35 4.06
C ASP A 97 -10.00 9.00 3.01
N PHE A 98 -10.32 8.77 1.76
CA PHE A 98 -9.54 9.36 0.69
C PHE A 98 -9.72 10.89 0.62
N MET A 99 -10.96 11.39 0.68
CA MET A 99 -11.23 12.83 0.56
C MET A 99 -10.62 13.62 1.71
N VAL A 100 -10.92 13.23 2.94
CA VAL A 100 -10.43 13.94 4.15
C VAL A 100 -8.94 13.71 4.32
N GLY A 101 -8.48 12.46 4.14
CA GLY A 101 -7.07 12.11 4.21
C GLY A 101 -6.22 12.91 3.24
N SER A 102 -6.67 13.04 1.98
CA SER A 102 -5.94 13.80 0.94
C SER A 102 -5.75 15.27 1.32
N ILE A 103 -6.82 15.95 1.74
CA ILE A 103 -6.77 17.38 2.11
C ILE A 103 -5.85 17.59 3.32
N LEU A 104 -6.01 16.77 4.36
CA LEU A 104 -5.27 16.94 5.60
C LEU A 104 -3.82 16.49 5.49
N PHE A 105 -3.57 15.44 4.73
CA PHE A 105 -2.20 15.01 4.46
C PHE A 105 -1.44 16.08 3.67
N TRP A 106 -2.05 16.67 2.63
CA TRP A 106 -1.46 17.80 1.91
C TRP A 106 -1.13 18.98 2.84
N ILE A 107 -2.10 19.43 3.64
CA ILE A 107 -1.93 20.65 4.45
C ILE A 107 -0.92 20.44 5.59
N ILE A 108 -0.96 19.29 6.27
CA ILE A 108 -0.21 19.04 7.50
C ILE A 108 0.66 17.79 7.41
N GLY A 109 0.06 16.65 7.06
CA GLY A 109 0.69 15.34 7.16
C GLY A 109 1.95 15.20 6.31
N PHE A 110 1.94 15.71 5.08
CA PHE A 110 3.07 15.63 4.16
C PHE A 110 4.30 16.37 4.71
N GLY A 111 4.12 17.56 5.27
CA GLY A 111 5.21 18.28 5.92
C GLY A 111 5.72 17.58 7.18
N LEU A 112 4.82 17.02 8.01
CA LEU A 112 5.23 16.24 9.18
C LEU A 112 5.99 14.96 8.80
N MET A 113 5.68 14.37 7.63
CA MET A 113 6.33 13.15 7.16
C MET A 113 7.66 13.42 6.46
N PHE A 114 7.72 14.40 5.57
CA PHE A 114 8.89 14.65 4.71
C PHE A 114 9.59 15.97 4.96
N GLY A 115 9.12 16.78 5.92
CA GLY A 115 9.79 18.00 6.34
C GLY A 115 11.04 17.74 7.19
N ILE A 116 11.83 18.77 7.41
CA ILE A 116 13.06 18.70 8.20
C ILE A 116 12.72 18.52 9.70
N GLY A 117 13.32 17.51 10.32
CA GLY A 117 13.19 17.22 11.75
C GLY A 117 13.84 15.90 12.13
N GLY A 118 14.09 15.66 13.41
CA GLY A 118 14.67 14.39 13.90
C GLY A 118 13.61 13.34 14.25
N PHE A 119 12.59 13.74 15.01
CA PHE A 119 11.48 12.86 15.44
C PHE A 119 10.23 13.02 14.57
N VAL A 120 9.99 14.23 14.08
CA VAL A 120 8.87 14.58 13.20
C VAL A 120 9.30 15.77 12.35
N GLY A 121 8.85 15.81 11.10
CA GLY A 121 9.12 16.92 10.19
C GLY A 121 8.32 18.20 10.54
N THR A 122 8.67 19.29 9.91
CA THR A 122 7.97 20.57 10.04
C THR A 122 6.77 20.62 9.10
N PRO A 123 5.57 21.03 9.51
CA PRO A 123 4.34 20.86 8.72
C PRO A 123 4.23 21.73 7.46
N HIS A 124 4.96 22.80 7.29
CA HIS A 124 4.96 23.71 6.13
C HIS A 124 3.59 24.13 5.55
N TRP A 125 2.49 23.69 6.16
CA TRP A 125 1.10 24.12 5.90
C TRP A 125 0.67 24.05 4.43
N GLY A 126 1.11 23.01 3.71
CA GLY A 126 0.77 22.78 2.32
C GLY A 126 1.57 23.62 1.30
N ASP A 127 2.60 24.32 1.73
CA ASP A 127 3.49 25.05 0.81
C ASP A 127 4.44 24.07 0.09
N LEU A 128 4.06 23.70 -1.12
CA LEU A 128 4.80 22.76 -1.94
C LEU A 128 6.12 23.34 -2.45
N SER A 129 6.25 24.67 -2.55
CA SER A 129 7.50 25.29 -3.00
C SER A 129 8.63 25.16 -1.98
N ILE A 130 8.28 25.05 -0.70
CA ILE A 130 9.23 24.72 0.38
C ILE A 130 9.53 23.24 0.36
N MET A 131 8.51 22.39 0.24
CA MET A 131 8.66 20.94 0.25
C MET A 131 9.50 20.43 -0.92
N ASP A 132 9.36 21.03 -2.11
CA ASP A 132 10.16 20.71 -3.29
C ASP A 132 11.67 20.90 -3.05
N LYS A 133 12.05 21.98 -2.36
CA LYS A 133 13.45 22.25 -2.00
C LYS A 133 14.00 21.29 -0.94
N ILE A 134 13.14 20.79 -0.04
CA ILE A 134 13.53 19.87 1.03
C ILE A 134 13.70 18.46 0.48
N ILE A 135 12.73 17.98 -0.30
CA ILE A 135 12.69 16.60 -0.81
C ILE A 135 13.71 16.41 -1.93
N ASN A 136 13.76 17.32 -2.90
CA ASN A 136 14.73 17.38 -4.00
C ASN A 136 15.11 16.01 -4.61
N ASN A 137 14.10 15.18 -4.86
CA ASN A 137 14.27 13.81 -5.39
C ASN A 137 14.23 13.75 -6.93
N GLY A 138 14.21 14.91 -7.60
CA GLY A 138 14.17 15.02 -9.05
C GLY A 138 12.80 14.78 -9.69
N LEU A 139 11.76 14.48 -8.89
CA LEU A 139 10.40 14.28 -9.36
C LEU A 139 9.53 15.52 -9.06
N PRO A 140 8.49 15.80 -9.87
CA PRO A 140 7.53 16.86 -9.55
C PRO A 140 6.89 16.65 -8.17
N ILE A 141 6.98 17.66 -7.32
CA ILE A 141 6.52 17.56 -5.91
C ILE A 141 5.04 17.21 -5.78
N GLU A 142 4.19 17.70 -6.69
CA GLU A 142 2.76 17.37 -6.72
C GLU A 142 2.53 15.89 -7.04
N GLY A 143 3.34 15.33 -7.94
CA GLY A 143 3.30 13.91 -8.26
C GLY A 143 3.75 13.06 -7.07
N PHE A 144 4.82 13.46 -6.38
CA PHE A 144 5.27 12.77 -5.18
C PHE A 144 4.26 12.89 -4.04
N LEU A 145 3.63 14.06 -3.85
CA LEU A 145 2.56 14.25 -2.87
C LEU A 145 1.38 13.30 -3.12
N ILE A 146 0.85 13.25 -4.35
CA ILE A 146 -0.31 12.37 -4.64
C ILE A 146 0.06 10.89 -4.46
N PHE A 147 1.27 10.48 -4.84
CA PHE A 147 1.77 9.13 -4.60
C PHE A 147 1.80 8.80 -3.09
N GLN A 148 2.32 9.67 -2.25
CA GLN A 148 2.35 9.48 -0.80
C GLN A 148 0.96 9.58 -0.15
N THR A 149 0.06 10.37 -0.73
CA THR A 149 -1.32 10.53 -0.25
C THR A 149 -2.10 9.22 -0.31
N VAL A 150 -1.96 8.44 -1.39
CA VAL A 150 -2.68 7.16 -1.54
C VAL A 150 -2.19 6.11 -0.54
N PHE A 151 -0.95 6.17 -0.07
CA PHE A 151 -0.42 5.33 1.01
C PHE A 151 -0.99 5.73 2.38
N CYS A 152 -1.05 7.04 2.66
CA CYS A 152 -1.68 7.57 3.87
C CYS A 152 -3.15 7.14 3.98
N ALA A 153 -3.92 7.31 2.90
CA ALA A 153 -5.31 6.90 2.84
C ALA A 153 -5.48 5.39 3.08
N THR A 154 -4.59 4.57 2.54
CA THR A 154 -4.59 3.11 2.76
C THR A 154 -4.46 2.77 4.25
N SER A 155 -3.56 3.43 4.99
CA SER A 155 -3.39 3.20 6.44
C SER A 155 -4.67 3.52 7.23
N ALA A 156 -5.40 4.58 6.86
CA ALA A 156 -6.66 4.95 7.50
C ALA A 156 -7.79 3.97 7.16
N THR A 157 -7.90 3.57 5.88
CA THR A 157 -8.92 2.63 5.40
C THR A 157 -8.85 1.27 6.10
N ILE A 158 -7.66 0.75 6.39
CA ILE A 158 -7.48 -0.52 7.11
C ILE A 158 -8.26 -0.56 8.43
N VAL A 159 -8.32 0.57 9.14
CA VAL A 159 -9.01 0.66 10.43
C VAL A 159 -10.53 0.53 10.29
N SER A 160 -11.08 0.97 9.14
CA SER A 160 -12.51 0.90 8.83
C SER A 160 -13.07 -0.51 8.98
N GLY A 161 -12.38 -1.49 8.40
CA GLY A 161 -12.85 -2.88 8.36
C GLY A 161 -13.03 -3.52 9.73
N ALA A 162 -12.06 -3.32 10.65
CA ALA A 162 -12.13 -3.89 12.00
C ALA A 162 -13.23 -3.27 12.86
N MET A 163 -13.63 -2.04 12.58
CA MET A 163 -14.64 -1.30 13.33
C MET A 163 -16.00 -1.26 12.62
N ALA A 164 -16.16 -1.98 11.52
CA ALA A 164 -17.37 -1.99 10.71
C ALA A 164 -18.61 -2.41 11.48
N GLU A 165 -19.78 -1.95 11.00
CA GLU A 165 -21.14 -2.30 11.44
C GLU A 165 -21.62 -1.71 12.78
N ARG A 166 -20.76 -1.03 13.58
CA ARG A 166 -21.14 -0.53 14.91
C ARG A 166 -20.53 0.81 15.31
N THR A 167 -19.67 1.39 14.49
CA THR A 167 -19.02 2.69 14.76
C THR A 167 -19.87 3.83 14.22
N LYS A 168 -20.05 4.90 15.01
CA LYS A 168 -20.68 6.15 14.53
C LYS A 168 -19.86 6.74 13.40
N PHE A 169 -20.50 7.20 12.33
CA PHE A 169 -19.84 7.80 11.19
C PHE A 169 -19.02 9.06 11.56
N SER A 170 -19.56 9.90 12.43
CA SER A 170 -18.85 11.08 12.93
C SER A 170 -17.55 10.77 13.67
N MET A 171 -17.48 9.66 14.41
CA MET A 171 -16.26 9.23 15.08
C MET A 171 -15.23 8.69 14.09
N TYR A 172 -15.72 8.08 13.02
CA TYR A 172 -14.90 7.64 11.91
C TYR A 172 -14.13 8.81 11.28
N LEU A 173 -14.83 9.90 10.97
CA LEU A 173 -14.21 11.13 10.45
C LEU A 173 -13.08 11.64 11.35
N ILE A 174 -13.31 11.69 12.66
CA ILE A 174 -12.33 12.25 13.60
C ILE A 174 -11.09 11.39 13.69
N TYR A 175 -11.21 10.07 13.75
CA TYR A 175 -10.00 9.25 13.83
C TYR A 175 -9.24 9.18 12.49
N THR A 176 -9.93 9.28 11.33
CA THR A 176 -9.27 9.44 10.03
C THR A 176 -8.39 10.70 10.01
N VAL A 177 -8.90 11.83 10.55
CA VAL A 177 -8.09 13.05 10.74
C VAL A 177 -6.83 12.75 11.56
N ALA A 178 -6.99 12.09 12.70
CA ALA A 178 -5.87 11.79 13.60
C ALA A 178 -4.82 10.88 12.95
N ILE A 179 -5.25 9.89 12.17
CA ILE A 179 -4.33 9.00 11.44
C ILE A 179 -3.57 9.79 10.37
N SER A 180 -4.28 10.55 9.53
CA SER A 180 -3.69 11.24 8.38
C SER A 180 -2.80 12.42 8.76
N VAL A 181 -3.05 13.07 9.91
CA VAL A 181 -2.30 14.25 10.35
C VAL A 181 -1.17 13.91 11.31
N LEU A 182 -1.32 12.86 12.12
CA LEU A 182 -0.41 12.62 13.25
C LEU A 182 0.19 11.21 13.23
N ILE A 183 -0.64 10.16 13.26
CA ILE A 183 -0.09 8.82 13.57
C ILE A 183 0.76 8.32 12.43
N TYR A 184 0.21 8.31 11.21
CA TYR A 184 0.89 7.85 10.00
C TYR A 184 2.08 8.74 9.62
N PRO A 185 1.96 10.09 9.56
CA PRO A 185 3.08 10.92 9.18
C PRO A 185 4.28 10.83 10.11
N VAL A 186 4.08 10.70 11.42
CA VAL A 186 5.19 10.58 12.37
C VAL A 186 5.95 9.27 12.18
N SER A 187 5.26 8.13 12.11
CA SER A 187 5.94 6.84 11.85
C SER A 187 6.55 6.77 10.45
N GLY A 188 5.91 7.39 9.46
CA GLY A 188 6.44 7.54 8.11
C GLY A 188 7.70 8.41 8.05
N HIS A 189 7.76 9.48 8.84
CA HIS A 189 8.96 10.31 8.97
C HIS A 189 10.14 9.50 9.47
N TRP A 190 9.95 8.65 10.47
CA TRP A 190 11.04 7.83 11.03
C TRP A 190 11.72 6.94 9.99
N THR A 191 10.95 6.45 9.01
CA THR A 191 11.40 5.45 8.01
C THR A 191 11.69 6.08 6.65
N TRP A 192 10.75 6.87 6.11
CA TRP A 192 10.83 7.41 4.74
C TRP A 192 11.15 8.90 4.68
N GLY A 193 10.90 9.62 5.75
CA GLY A 193 11.12 11.07 5.84
C GLY A 193 12.51 11.48 6.32
N GLY A 194 13.48 10.57 6.33
CA GLY A 194 14.85 10.87 6.80
C GLY A 194 15.00 10.91 8.33
N GLY A 195 14.02 10.33 9.06
CA GLY A 195 14.05 10.26 10.51
C GLY A 195 15.01 9.20 11.06
N TRP A 196 14.97 8.99 12.36
CA TRP A 196 15.98 8.25 13.11
C TRP A 196 16.05 6.74 12.83
N LEU A 197 14.98 6.09 12.32
CA LEU A 197 15.02 4.68 11.91
C LEU A 197 15.74 4.47 10.57
N SER A 198 15.77 5.48 9.70
CA SER A 198 16.46 5.41 8.39
C SER A 198 17.92 5.82 8.45
N ASN A 199 18.42 6.28 9.60
CA ASN A 199 19.79 6.77 9.75
C ASN A 199 20.69 5.71 10.38
N ALA A 200 21.62 5.13 9.59
CA ALA A 200 22.62 4.16 10.04
C ALA A 200 24.04 4.75 10.14
N SER A 201 24.21 6.07 10.21
CA SER A 201 25.52 6.70 10.38
C SER A 201 26.11 6.41 11.75
N GLU A 202 27.43 6.50 11.88
CA GLU A 202 28.15 6.41 13.16
C GLU A 202 27.62 7.47 14.14
N GLY A 203 27.35 7.08 15.38
CA GLY A 203 26.74 7.93 16.39
C GLY A 203 25.21 8.00 16.32
N SER A 204 24.57 7.36 15.34
CA SER A 204 23.11 7.19 15.31
C SER A 204 22.70 5.91 16.05
N LEU A 205 21.46 5.89 16.57
CA LEU A 205 20.95 4.71 17.27
C LEU A 205 20.99 3.44 16.41
N MET A 206 20.55 3.54 15.14
CA MET A 206 20.52 2.39 14.25
C MET A 206 21.94 1.96 13.82
N GLY A 207 22.83 2.94 13.57
CA GLY A 207 24.23 2.66 13.24
C GLY A 207 24.98 1.99 14.40
N ASP A 208 24.83 2.51 15.61
CA ASP A 208 25.56 2.01 16.78
C ASP A 208 25.05 0.64 17.28
N TRP A 209 23.73 0.39 17.20
CA TRP A 209 23.14 -0.84 17.72
C TRP A 209 23.12 -1.98 16.69
N PHE A 210 22.89 -1.65 15.45
CA PHE A 210 22.62 -2.66 14.41
C PHE A 210 23.58 -2.59 13.22
N GLY A 211 24.30 -1.49 13.03
CA GLY A 211 25.17 -1.25 11.88
C GLY A 211 24.43 -1.04 10.56
N ILE A 212 23.08 -0.99 10.57
CA ILE A 212 22.23 -0.89 9.41
C ILE A 212 20.90 -0.22 9.77
N ALA A 213 20.30 0.50 8.82
CA ALA A 213 18.99 1.14 8.99
C ALA A 213 17.83 0.12 8.96
N PHE A 214 16.71 0.54 9.54
CA PHE A 214 15.43 -0.13 9.34
C PHE A 214 14.99 0.04 7.88
N HIS A 215 14.55 -1.05 7.26
CA HIS A 215 14.10 -1.07 5.88
C HIS A 215 12.64 -1.50 5.78
N ASP A 216 11.84 -0.70 5.12
CA ASP A 216 10.47 -1.01 4.75
C ASP A 216 10.18 -0.38 3.40
N PHE A 217 10.36 -1.17 2.32
CA PHE A 217 10.39 -0.66 0.94
C PHE A 217 9.08 0.02 0.56
N ALA A 218 7.96 -0.64 0.79
CA ALA A 218 6.67 -0.11 0.39
C ALA A 218 5.62 -0.06 1.53
N GLY A 219 5.93 -0.42 2.78
CA GLY A 219 5.06 -0.14 3.92
C GLY A 219 4.38 -1.34 4.58
N SER A 220 5.01 -2.52 4.64
CA SER A 220 4.47 -3.60 5.51
C SER A 220 4.27 -3.10 6.94
N THR A 221 5.22 -2.32 7.46
CA THR A 221 5.14 -1.72 8.80
C THR A 221 4.52 -0.33 8.74
N VAL A 222 5.07 0.59 7.92
CA VAL A 222 4.69 2.01 7.90
C VAL A 222 3.22 2.22 7.54
N VAL A 223 2.66 1.39 6.65
CA VAL A 223 1.26 1.49 6.21
C VAL A 223 0.41 0.43 6.90
N HIS A 224 0.73 -0.85 6.63
CA HIS A 224 -0.14 -1.95 7.00
C HIS A 224 -0.10 -2.25 8.49
N SER A 225 1.07 -2.32 9.11
CA SER A 225 1.17 -2.55 10.56
C SER A 225 0.58 -1.40 11.35
N VAL A 226 0.83 -0.15 10.94
CA VAL A 226 0.24 1.03 11.59
C VAL A 226 -1.29 0.94 11.55
N GLY A 227 -1.90 0.77 10.37
CA GLY A 227 -3.34 0.61 10.23
C GLY A 227 -3.88 -0.59 11.02
N GLY A 228 -3.21 -1.74 10.94
CA GLY A 228 -3.63 -2.98 11.59
C GLY A 228 -3.60 -2.97 13.12
N TRP A 229 -2.58 -2.35 13.73
CA TRP A 229 -2.52 -2.21 15.19
C TRP A 229 -3.52 -1.18 15.72
N ILE A 230 -3.72 -0.05 15.01
CA ILE A 230 -4.80 0.90 15.32
C ILE A 230 -6.16 0.19 15.23
N ALA A 231 -6.38 -0.62 14.18
CA ALA A 231 -7.60 -1.40 13.97
C ALA A 231 -7.89 -2.35 15.14
N LEU A 232 -6.88 -3.09 15.61
CA LEU A 232 -7.01 -4.01 16.75
C LEU A 232 -7.41 -3.26 18.02
N ILE A 233 -6.73 -2.15 18.33
CA ILE A 233 -7.04 -1.34 19.53
C ILE A 233 -8.43 -0.71 19.42
N GLY A 234 -8.78 -0.19 18.23
CA GLY A 234 -10.11 0.36 17.97
C GLY A 234 -11.22 -0.66 18.17
N ALA A 235 -11.07 -1.85 17.58
CA ALA A 235 -12.03 -2.96 17.74
C ALA A 235 -12.17 -3.41 19.19
N ALA A 236 -11.07 -3.46 19.95
CA ALA A 236 -11.06 -3.82 21.37
C ALA A 236 -11.83 -2.80 22.23
N ILE A 237 -11.62 -1.50 22.00
CA ILE A 237 -12.28 -0.42 22.75
C ILE A 237 -13.77 -0.30 22.37
N LEU A 238 -14.09 -0.47 21.09
CA LEU A 238 -15.46 -0.40 20.57
C LEU A 238 -16.32 -1.57 21.06
N GLY A 239 -15.71 -2.73 21.27
CA GLY A 239 -16.37 -3.97 21.66
C GLY A 239 -16.97 -4.76 20.48
N PRO A 240 -17.40 -6.01 20.73
CA PRO A 240 -17.89 -6.89 19.69
C PRO A 240 -19.29 -6.50 19.18
N ARG A 241 -19.61 -6.88 17.94
CA ARG A 241 -20.97 -6.74 17.37
C ARG A 241 -22.01 -7.48 18.20
N VAL A 242 -23.23 -6.99 18.20
CA VAL A 242 -24.36 -7.64 18.88
C VAL A 242 -24.49 -9.08 18.36
N GLY A 243 -24.51 -10.03 19.29
CA GLY A 243 -24.63 -11.46 18.99
C GLY A 243 -23.33 -12.16 18.57
N LYS A 244 -22.20 -11.47 18.55
CA LYS A 244 -20.91 -12.09 18.18
C LYS A 244 -20.46 -13.17 19.15
N PHE A 245 -20.69 -12.99 20.43
CA PHE A 245 -20.39 -13.99 21.45
C PHE A 245 -21.67 -14.49 22.10
N GLY A 246 -21.76 -15.81 22.30
CA GLY A 246 -22.86 -16.45 23.04
C GLY A 246 -22.75 -16.22 24.55
N HIS A 247 -23.78 -16.65 25.31
CA HIS A 247 -23.74 -16.62 26.77
C HIS A 247 -22.61 -17.48 27.36
N ASP A 248 -22.17 -18.51 26.63
CA ASP A 248 -21.03 -19.37 26.96
C ASP A 248 -19.68 -18.74 26.59
N GLY A 249 -19.67 -17.52 26.07
CA GLY A 249 -18.49 -16.79 25.60
C GLY A 249 -17.90 -17.33 24.30
N LYS A 250 -18.56 -18.28 23.63
CA LYS A 250 -18.07 -18.77 22.33
C LYS A 250 -18.41 -17.79 21.22
N ALA A 251 -17.46 -17.63 20.31
CA ALA A 251 -17.65 -16.81 19.13
C ALA A 251 -18.66 -17.46 18.17
N LYS A 252 -19.55 -16.64 17.62
CA LYS A 252 -20.50 -17.03 16.58
C LYS A 252 -20.11 -16.38 15.26
N ALA A 253 -20.21 -17.14 14.18
CA ALA A 253 -19.99 -16.59 12.85
C ALA A 253 -21.08 -15.55 12.53
N ILE A 254 -20.65 -14.38 12.06
CA ILE A 254 -21.51 -13.36 11.44
C ILE A 254 -21.05 -13.24 9.99
N PRO A 255 -21.64 -14.02 9.07
CA PRO A 255 -21.17 -14.04 7.68
C PRO A 255 -21.42 -12.70 6.99
N GLY A 256 -20.52 -12.35 6.08
CA GLY A 256 -20.74 -11.25 5.15
C GLY A 256 -21.85 -11.57 4.16
N HIS A 257 -22.38 -10.53 3.52
CA HIS A 257 -23.52 -10.71 2.62
C HIS A 257 -23.13 -11.09 1.18
N SER A 258 -21.87 -10.86 0.77
CA SER A 258 -21.44 -11.09 -0.62
C SER A 258 -19.97 -11.46 -0.76
N LEU A 259 -19.69 -12.75 -0.80
CA LEU A 259 -18.34 -13.23 -1.13
C LEU A 259 -17.90 -12.86 -2.56
N THR A 260 -18.86 -12.60 -3.48
CA THR A 260 -18.57 -12.12 -4.82
C THR A 260 -17.94 -10.74 -4.79
N LEU A 261 -18.50 -9.79 -3.99
CA LEU A 261 -17.90 -8.46 -3.78
C LEU A 261 -16.54 -8.57 -3.10
N ALA A 262 -16.42 -9.40 -2.07
CA ALA A 262 -15.15 -9.60 -1.38
C ALA A 262 -14.06 -10.13 -2.35
N CYS A 263 -14.40 -11.10 -3.20
CA CYS A 263 -13.50 -11.65 -4.20
C CYS A 263 -13.08 -10.60 -5.23
N LEU A 264 -14.03 -9.84 -5.77
CA LEU A 264 -13.74 -8.73 -6.69
C LEU A 264 -12.82 -7.71 -6.04
N GLY A 265 -13.09 -7.34 -4.79
CA GLY A 265 -12.26 -6.41 -4.02
C GLY A 265 -10.82 -6.90 -3.86
N VAL A 266 -10.61 -8.18 -3.58
CA VAL A 266 -9.25 -8.76 -3.47
C VAL A 266 -8.52 -8.71 -4.82
N PHE A 267 -9.17 -8.99 -5.95
CA PHE A 267 -8.54 -8.83 -7.27
C PHE A 267 -8.16 -7.38 -7.56
N ILE A 268 -9.02 -6.42 -7.20
CA ILE A 268 -8.73 -4.99 -7.34
C ILE A 268 -7.54 -4.60 -6.44
N LEU A 269 -7.49 -5.06 -5.19
CA LEU A 269 -6.37 -4.82 -4.29
C LEU A 269 -5.07 -5.43 -4.82
N TRP A 270 -5.11 -6.67 -5.32
CA TRP A 270 -3.94 -7.32 -5.91
C TRP A 270 -3.41 -6.56 -7.13
N PHE A 271 -4.31 -6.14 -8.02
CA PHE A 271 -3.97 -5.30 -9.16
C PHE A 271 -3.34 -3.96 -8.71
N GLY A 272 -3.94 -3.30 -7.73
CA GLY A 272 -3.40 -2.06 -7.16
C GLY A 272 -2.03 -2.25 -6.48
N TRP A 273 -1.75 -3.46 -5.97
CA TRP A 273 -0.46 -3.78 -5.36
C TRP A 273 0.71 -3.75 -6.34
N PHE A 274 0.44 -3.88 -7.62
CA PHE A 274 1.44 -3.64 -8.68
C PHE A 274 1.80 -2.15 -8.85
N GLY A 275 0.97 -1.24 -8.35
CA GLY A 275 1.33 0.16 -8.13
C GLY A 275 1.98 0.39 -6.77
N PHE A 276 1.53 -0.35 -5.73
CA PHE A 276 1.99 -0.18 -4.36
C PHE A 276 3.47 -0.56 -4.21
N ASN A 277 3.84 -1.78 -4.54
CA ASN A 277 5.21 -2.28 -4.39
C ASN A 277 6.13 -1.84 -5.55
N PRO A 278 5.92 -2.22 -6.81
CA PRO A 278 6.79 -1.78 -7.90
C PRO A 278 6.83 -0.25 -8.09
N GLY A 279 5.72 0.44 -7.78
CA GLY A 279 5.65 1.90 -7.82
C GLY A 279 6.57 2.60 -6.82
N SER A 280 6.88 1.95 -5.69
CA SER A 280 7.78 2.47 -4.65
C SER A 280 9.25 2.57 -5.11
N GLN A 281 9.61 2.03 -6.28
CA GLN A 281 10.88 2.30 -6.93
C GLN A 281 11.02 3.77 -7.36
N LEU A 282 9.92 4.47 -7.61
CA LEU A 282 9.83 5.87 -8.01
C LEU A 282 10.58 6.24 -9.31
N ALA A 283 11.24 5.29 -9.95
CA ALA A 283 12.01 5.48 -11.18
C ALA A 283 11.81 4.29 -12.12
N ALA A 284 11.83 4.53 -13.44
CA ALA A 284 11.69 3.51 -14.49
C ALA A 284 12.65 3.73 -15.67
N SER A 285 13.37 4.84 -15.68
CA SER A 285 14.19 5.25 -16.81
C SER A 285 15.52 4.50 -16.91
N GLY A 286 16.14 4.15 -15.77
CA GLY A 286 17.37 3.40 -15.69
C GLY A 286 17.22 1.92 -16.01
N GLU A 287 18.29 1.24 -16.43
CA GLU A 287 18.29 -0.22 -16.60
C GLU A 287 18.08 -0.91 -15.24
N ALA A 288 18.79 -0.44 -14.20
CA ALA A 288 18.64 -0.95 -12.85
C ALA A 288 17.20 -0.82 -12.32
N ASP A 289 16.55 0.32 -12.61
CA ASP A 289 15.16 0.56 -12.19
C ASP A 289 14.19 -0.39 -12.86
N ARG A 290 14.35 -0.63 -14.17
CA ARG A 290 13.50 -1.59 -14.90
C ARG A 290 13.67 -3.02 -14.40
N VAL A 291 14.89 -3.40 -14.04
CA VAL A 291 15.19 -4.71 -13.43
C VAL A 291 14.54 -4.79 -12.05
N ALA A 292 14.71 -3.76 -11.20
CA ALA A 292 14.11 -3.69 -9.86
C ALA A 292 12.58 -3.77 -9.92
N ILE A 293 11.93 -2.94 -10.75
CA ILE A 293 10.47 -2.98 -10.95
C ILE A 293 10.01 -4.39 -11.33
N SER A 294 10.67 -5.00 -12.33
CA SER A 294 10.30 -6.33 -12.83
C SER A 294 10.45 -7.40 -11.74
N HIS A 295 11.51 -7.30 -10.93
CA HIS A 295 11.75 -8.15 -9.78
C HIS A 295 10.64 -8.00 -8.73
N VAL A 296 10.31 -6.77 -8.35
CA VAL A 296 9.29 -6.45 -7.36
C VAL A 296 7.88 -6.89 -7.81
N PHE A 297 7.56 -6.79 -9.12
CA PHE A 297 6.33 -7.38 -9.67
C PHE A 297 6.25 -8.88 -9.42
N LEU A 298 7.35 -9.60 -9.71
CA LEU A 298 7.39 -11.05 -9.56
C LEU A 298 7.30 -11.47 -8.10
N THR A 299 8.10 -10.87 -7.21
CA THR A 299 8.11 -11.20 -5.77
C THR A 299 6.76 -10.91 -5.12
N THR A 300 6.14 -9.79 -5.45
CA THR A 300 4.79 -9.42 -4.99
C THR A 300 3.76 -10.47 -5.42
N ASN A 301 3.76 -10.85 -6.71
CA ASN A 301 2.81 -11.84 -7.23
C ASN A 301 2.99 -13.22 -6.61
N LEU A 302 4.24 -13.68 -6.46
CA LEU A 302 4.52 -15.00 -5.88
C LEU A 302 4.11 -15.09 -4.41
N ALA A 303 4.33 -14.03 -3.62
CA ALA A 303 3.91 -13.99 -2.23
C ALA A 303 2.38 -14.03 -2.09
N ALA A 304 1.64 -13.29 -2.93
CA ALA A 304 0.19 -13.34 -2.98
C ALA A 304 -0.34 -14.75 -3.27
N CYS A 305 0.19 -15.38 -4.32
CA CYS A 305 -0.17 -16.74 -4.71
C CYS A 305 0.11 -17.74 -3.59
N ALA A 306 1.31 -17.69 -3.00
CA ALA A 306 1.71 -18.61 -1.95
C ALA A 306 0.86 -18.47 -0.68
N GLY A 307 0.57 -17.23 -0.26
CA GLY A 307 -0.31 -16.95 0.88
C GLY A 307 -1.72 -17.48 0.68
N GLY A 308 -2.31 -17.24 -0.49
CA GLY A 308 -3.62 -17.76 -0.87
C GLY A 308 -3.66 -19.29 -0.93
N ILE A 309 -2.68 -19.92 -1.56
CA ILE A 309 -2.57 -21.38 -1.68
C ILE A 309 -2.47 -22.04 -0.29
N VAL A 310 -1.61 -21.50 0.58
CA VAL A 310 -1.46 -22.05 1.95
C VAL A 310 -2.76 -21.89 2.72
N ALA A 311 -3.42 -20.73 2.65
CA ALA A 311 -4.70 -20.52 3.34
C ALA A 311 -5.78 -21.46 2.82
N LEU A 312 -5.84 -21.71 1.51
CA LEU A 312 -6.75 -22.69 0.91
C LEU A 312 -6.53 -24.08 1.47
N PHE A 313 -5.29 -24.60 1.42
CA PHE A 313 -5.01 -25.98 1.86
C PHE A 313 -5.14 -26.14 3.37
N VAL A 314 -4.66 -25.20 4.17
CA VAL A 314 -4.77 -25.27 5.63
C VAL A 314 -6.24 -25.28 6.07
N THR A 315 -7.08 -24.42 5.48
CA THR A 315 -8.52 -24.42 5.81
C THR A 315 -9.22 -25.67 5.32
N TRP A 316 -8.81 -26.21 4.16
CA TRP A 316 -9.35 -27.47 3.67
C TRP A 316 -9.04 -28.64 4.62
N MET A 317 -7.79 -28.76 5.06
CA MET A 317 -7.39 -29.79 6.02
C MET A 317 -8.08 -29.60 7.39
N LYS A 318 -8.20 -28.35 7.85
CA LYS A 318 -8.71 -28.04 9.19
C LYS A 318 -10.23 -28.13 9.30
N TYR A 319 -10.96 -27.71 8.27
CA TYR A 319 -12.43 -27.62 8.28
C TYR A 319 -13.11 -28.59 7.32
N GLY A 320 -12.36 -29.42 6.61
CA GLY A 320 -12.87 -30.41 5.65
C GLY A 320 -13.32 -29.79 4.31
N LYS A 321 -13.29 -28.49 4.17
CA LYS A 321 -13.61 -27.74 2.93
C LYS A 321 -12.73 -26.49 2.82
N PRO A 322 -12.28 -26.13 1.61
CA PRO A 322 -11.52 -24.90 1.41
C PRO A 322 -12.42 -23.69 1.67
N SER A 323 -11.92 -22.72 2.44
CA SER A 323 -12.66 -21.49 2.78
C SER A 323 -12.27 -20.37 1.82
N LEU A 324 -13.22 -19.86 1.02
CA LEU A 324 -12.98 -18.72 0.15
C LEU A 324 -12.55 -17.48 0.94
N SER A 325 -13.21 -17.18 2.06
CA SER A 325 -12.89 -16.00 2.89
C SER A 325 -11.46 -16.03 3.41
N PHE A 326 -11.01 -17.16 3.93
CA PHE A 326 -9.62 -17.32 4.38
C PHE A 326 -8.63 -17.32 3.22
N THR A 327 -8.98 -17.88 2.06
CA THR A 327 -8.13 -17.83 0.87
C THR A 327 -7.93 -16.40 0.39
N LEU A 328 -9.00 -15.59 0.36
CA LEU A 328 -8.92 -14.17 0.01
C LEU A 328 -8.03 -13.39 0.99
N ASN A 329 -8.21 -13.59 2.30
CA ASN A 329 -7.35 -12.98 3.30
C ASN A 329 -5.91 -13.53 3.26
N GLY A 330 -5.70 -14.78 2.83
CA GLY A 330 -4.38 -15.37 2.62
C GLY A 330 -3.60 -14.70 1.49
N ILE A 331 -4.29 -14.38 0.39
CA ILE A 331 -3.72 -13.57 -0.71
C ILE A 331 -3.27 -12.21 -0.17
N LEU A 332 -4.14 -11.51 0.55
CA LEU A 332 -3.82 -10.21 1.14
C LEU A 332 -2.68 -10.30 2.17
N ALA A 333 -2.66 -11.34 3.00
CA ALA A 333 -1.59 -11.57 3.98
C ALA A 333 -0.23 -11.79 3.30
N GLY A 334 -0.20 -12.50 2.16
CA GLY A 334 1.00 -12.66 1.36
C GLY A 334 1.49 -11.34 0.75
N LEU A 335 0.56 -10.54 0.18
CA LEU A 335 0.85 -9.22 -0.35
C LEU A 335 1.42 -8.29 0.73
N VAL A 336 0.74 -8.19 1.87
CA VAL A 336 1.19 -7.37 3.01
C VAL A 336 2.56 -7.82 3.52
N GLY A 337 2.75 -9.13 3.66
CA GLY A 337 3.99 -9.68 4.24
C GLY A 337 5.22 -9.40 3.40
N VAL A 338 5.13 -9.44 2.07
CA VAL A 338 6.27 -9.21 1.18
C VAL A 338 6.61 -7.75 0.98
N THR A 339 5.68 -6.84 1.27
CA THR A 339 5.74 -5.42 0.93
C THR A 339 6.98 -4.69 1.50
N ALA A 340 7.51 -5.11 2.66
CA ALA A 340 8.71 -4.48 3.25
C ALA A 340 10.01 -4.85 2.53
N GLY A 341 10.09 -6.04 1.96
CA GLY A 341 11.34 -6.56 1.41
C GLY A 341 11.22 -7.12 -0.01
N CYS A 342 10.15 -6.77 -0.73
CA CYS A 342 9.92 -7.27 -2.08
C CYS A 342 11.05 -6.93 -3.07
N ASP A 343 11.85 -5.91 -2.77
CA ASP A 343 13.05 -5.47 -3.50
C ASP A 343 14.31 -6.27 -3.12
N LEU A 344 14.39 -6.78 -1.88
CA LEU A 344 15.58 -7.41 -1.31
C LEU A 344 15.56 -8.95 -1.33
N VAL A 345 14.37 -9.56 -1.35
CA VAL A 345 14.24 -11.03 -1.25
C VAL A 345 14.23 -11.70 -2.62
N SER A 346 14.75 -12.93 -2.68
CA SER A 346 14.64 -13.72 -3.91
C SER A 346 13.17 -14.12 -4.19
N PRO A 347 12.83 -14.51 -5.44
CA PRO A 347 11.49 -15.03 -5.76
C PRO A 347 11.04 -16.18 -4.86
N LEU A 348 11.95 -17.08 -4.49
CA LEU A 348 11.66 -18.17 -3.52
C LEU A 348 11.44 -17.61 -2.12
N GLY A 349 12.27 -16.65 -1.67
CA GLY A 349 12.10 -15.99 -0.38
C GLY A 349 10.74 -15.30 -0.28
N ALA A 350 10.31 -14.59 -1.33
CA ALA A 350 9.00 -13.96 -1.40
C ALA A 350 7.85 -14.99 -1.27
N ALA A 351 7.93 -16.10 -1.98
CA ALA A 351 6.94 -17.17 -1.88
C ALA A 351 6.89 -17.78 -0.46
N ILE A 352 8.04 -17.97 0.19
CA ILE A 352 8.11 -18.47 1.57
C ILE A 352 7.50 -17.45 2.54
N ILE A 353 7.82 -16.16 2.42
CA ILE A 353 7.23 -15.10 3.24
C ILE A 353 5.71 -15.09 3.07
N GLY A 354 5.21 -15.12 1.84
CA GLY A 354 3.78 -15.19 1.55
C GLY A 354 3.11 -16.41 2.18
N ALA A 355 3.72 -17.59 2.05
CA ALA A 355 3.23 -18.84 2.64
C ALA A 355 3.14 -18.77 4.18
N ILE A 356 4.18 -18.25 4.84
CA ILE A 356 4.22 -18.07 6.30
C ILE A 356 3.14 -17.09 6.73
N CYS A 357 3.00 -15.95 6.04
CA CYS A 357 1.97 -14.94 6.37
C CYS A 357 0.57 -15.49 6.16
N GLY A 358 0.30 -16.24 5.08
CA GLY A 358 -0.98 -16.91 4.86
C GLY A 358 -1.34 -17.91 5.96
N LEU A 359 -0.36 -18.66 6.46
CA LEU A 359 -0.54 -19.58 7.59
C LEU A 359 -0.81 -18.84 8.90
N VAL A 360 0.03 -17.87 9.24
CA VAL A 360 -0.06 -17.12 10.50
C VAL A 360 -1.35 -16.31 10.56
N MET A 361 -1.80 -15.74 9.45
CA MET A 361 -3.07 -15.03 9.37
C MET A 361 -4.24 -15.87 9.87
N ILE A 362 -4.36 -17.14 9.48
CA ILE A 362 -5.45 -18.02 9.90
C ILE A 362 -5.48 -18.17 11.42
N TYR A 363 -4.34 -18.52 12.02
CA TYR A 363 -4.25 -18.70 13.46
C TYR A 363 -4.38 -17.39 14.23
N SER A 364 -3.93 -16.28 13.66
CA SER A 364 -4.08 -14.94 14.23
C SER A 364 -5.55 -14.53 14.30
N VAL A 365 -6.32 -14.71 13.22
CA VAL A 365 -7.78 -14.45 13.23
C VAL A 365 -8.46 -15.24 14.33
N GLU A 366 -8.19 -16.55 14.41
CA GLU A 366 -8.79 -17.40 15.46
C GLU A 366 -8.36 -17.00 16.87
N PHE A 367 -7.10 -16.65 17.06
CA PHE A 367 -6.56 -16.21 18.35
C PHE A 367 -7.22 -14.90 18.82
N ILE A 368 -7.27 -13.89 17.93
CA ILE A 368 -7.88 -12.60 18.23
C ILE A 368 -9.36 -12.78 18.58
N GLU A 369 -10.09 -13.58 17.79
CA GLU A 369 -11.50 -13.82 18.01
C GLU A 369 -11.76 -14.67 19.25
N THR A 370 -11.08 -15.82 19.39
CA THR A 370 -11.44 -16.82 20.41
C THR A 370 -10.77 -16.58 21.76
N LYS A 371 -9.54 -16.06 21.78
CA LYS A 371 -8.76 -15.84 23.01
C LYS A 371 -8.85 -14.41 23.50
N LEU A 372 -8.61 -13.42 22.61
CA LEU A 372 -8.70 -12.01 23.00
C LEU A 372 -10.13 -11.51 23.04
N LYS A 373 -11.09 -12.23 22.44
CA LYS A 373 -12.51 -11.84 22.36
C LYS A 373 -12.72 -10.49 21.65
N ILE A 374 -11.87 -10.19 20.70
CA ILE A 374 -11.98 -9.00 19.86
C ILE A 374 -12.68 -9.38 18.55
N ASP A 375 -13.69 -8.63 18.18
CA ASP A 375 -14.47 -8.83 16.95
C ASP A 375 -13.92 -7.94 15.85
N ASP A 376 -13.19 -8.53 14.92
CA ASP A 376 -12.68 -7.91 13.70
C ASP A 376 -13.41 -8.53 12.49
N PRO A 377 -14.40 -7.82 11.92
CA PRO A 377 -15.30 -8.38 10.90
C PRO A 377 -14.60 -8.88 9.63
N VAL A 378 -13.51 -8.24 9.24
CA VAL A 378 -12.81 -8.53 7.97
C VAL A 378 -11.43 -9.17 8.17
N GLY A 379 -10.96 -9.25 9.43
CA GLY A 379 -9.63 -9.77 9.74
C GLY A 379 -8.49 -8.77 9.49
N ALA A 380 -8.79 -7.48 9.47
CA ALA A 380 -7.83 -6.42 9.16
C ALA A 380 -6.61 -6.44 10.10
N SER A 381 -6.83 -6.66 11.39
CA SER A 381 -5.75 -6.73 12.40
C SER A 381 -4.77 -7.88 12.11
N SER A 382 -5.29 -9.04 11.69
CA SER A 382 -4.46 -10.20 11.36
C SER A 382 -3.72 -10.03 10.03
N VAL A 383 -4.43 -9.57 9.01
CA VAL A 383 -3.86 -9.37 7.66
C VAL A 383 -2.82 -8.25 7.67
N HIS A 384 -3.15 -7.09 8.25
CA HIS A 384 -2.30 -5.91 8.15
C HIS A 384 -1.38 -5.74 9.38
N GLY A 385 -1.89 -5.87 10.60
CA GLY A 385 -1.10 -5.70 11.82
C GLY A 385 -0.09 -6.83 12.02
N VAL A 386 -0.59 -8.07 12.09
CA VAL A 386 0.25 -9.23 12.37
C VAL A 386 1.12 -9.59 11.18
N CYS A 387 0.56 -9.73 9.96
CA CYS A 387 1.36 -10.12 8.80
C CYS A 387 2.26 -8.99 8.29
N GLY A 388 1.90 -7.71 8.46
CA GLY A 388 2.80 -6.59 8.17
C GLY A 388 4.03 -6.58 9.08
N SER A 389 3.83 -6.75 10.39
CA SER A 389 4.92 -6.89 11.36
C SER A 389 5.79 -8.11 11.06
N LEU A 390 5.17 -9.27 10.86
CA LEU A 390 5.86 -10.52 10.58
C LEU A 390 6.66 -10.43 9.28
N GLY A 391 6.08 -9.93 8.19
CA GLY A 391 6.73 -9.82 6.89
C GLY A 391 7.98 -8.95 6.94
N THR A 392 7.91 -7.82 7.65
CA THR A 392 9.07 -6.95 7.87
C THR A 392 10.19 -7.67 8.65
N ILE A 393 9.84 -8.45 9.68
CA ILE A 393 10.84 -9.28 10.40
C ILE A 393 11.42 -10.36 9.48
N LEU A 394 10.57 -11.03 8.68
CA LEU A 394 11.01 -12.05 7.73
C LEU A 394 11.93 -11.47 6.64
N THR A 395 11.80 -10.20 6.29
CA THR A 395 12.77 -9.52 5.41
C THR A 395 14.18 -9.56 6.02
N GLY A 396 14.32 -9.38 7.33
CA GLY A 396 15.59 -9.51 8.04
C GLY A 396 16.21 -10.91 7.99
N LEU A 397 15.40 -11.96 7.71
CA LEU A 397 15.86 -13.32 7.49
C LEU A 397 16.22 -13.59 6.03
N PHE A 398 15.37 -13.14 5.08
CA PHE A 398 15.37 -13.56 3.68
C PHE A 398 15.96 -12.56 2.69
N ALA A 399 16.37 -11.35 3.11
CA ALA A 399 17.08 -10.42 2.24
C ALA A 399 18.37 -11.03 1.71
N THR A 400 18.59 -10.97 0.40
CA THR A 400 19.68 -11.68 -0.27
C THR A 400 21.07 -11.12 0.01
N SER A 401 21.18 -9.83 0.42
CA SER A 401 22.44 -9.20 0.80
C SER A 401 22.69 -9.25 2.31
N ASP A 402 21.73 -8.82 3.13
CA ASP A 402 21.91 -8.53 4.55
C ASP A 402 21.13 -9.48 5.46
N GLY A 403 20.34 -10.38 4.87
CA GLY A 403 19.51 -11.33 5.61
C GLY A 403 20.30 -12.37 6.35
N LEU A 404 19.80 -12.78 7.52
CA LEU A 404 20.46 -13.76 8.38
C LEU A 404 20.75 -15.07 7.64
N PHE A 405 19.83 -15.57 6.80
CA PHE A 405 19.99 -16.82 6.05
C PHE A 405 20.98 -16.73 4.89
N TYR A 406 21.36 -15.53 4.49
CA TYR A 406 22.34 -15.28 3.45
C TYR A 406 23.70 -14.81 3.98
N GLY A 407 23.90 -14.88 5.31
CA GLY A 407 25.18 -14.57 5.94
C GLY A 407 25.36 -13.09 6.36
N GLY A 408 24.30 -12.27 6.29
CA GLY A 408 24.33 -10.85 6.70
C GLY A 408 24.42 -10.62 8.23
N GLY A 409 24.37 -11.71 9.04
CA GLY A 409 24.43 -11.59 10.49
C GLY A 409 23.13 -11.14 11.15
N TRP A 410 23.20 -10.79 12.43
CA TRP A 410 22.03 -10.44 13.24
C TRP A 410 21.62 -8.95 13.13
N GLY A 411 22.48 -8.10 12.56
CA GLY A 411 22.27 -6.65 12.53
C GLY A 411 20.95 -6.29 11.82
N PHE A 412 20.76 -6.74 10.59
CA PHE A 412 19.57 -6.40 9.83
C PHE A 412 18.29 -6.99 10.45
N LEU A 413 18.32 -8.27 10.88
CA LEU A 413 17.17 -8.85 11.59
C LEU A 413 16.84 -8.08 12.87
N GLY A 414 17.86 -7.66 13.62
CA GLY A 414 17.70 -6.82 14.83
C GLY A 414 17.07 -5.46 14.49
N ALA A 415 17.55 -4.79 13.45
CA ALA A 415 16.99 -3.52 12.96
C ALA A 415 15.51 -3.66 12.55
N GLN A 416 15.19 -4.71 11.79
CA GLN A 416 13.81 -4.99 11.38
C GLN A 416 12.89 -5.27 12.57
N ALA A 417 13.29 -6.12 13.49
CA ALA A 417 12.52 -6.43 14.70
C ALA A 417 12.31 -5.19 15.57
N PHE A 418 13.36 -4.39 15.76
CA PHE A 418 13.30 -3.16 16.56
C PHE A 418 12.37 -2.11 15.92
N GLY A 419 12.49 -1.84 14.61
CA GLY A 419 11.63 -0.91 13.90
C GLY A 419 10.16 -1.31 13.96
N VAL A 420 9.86 -2.59 13.74
CA VAL A 420 8.49 -3.16 13.87
C VAL A 420 7.93 -2.93 15.27
N ILE A 421 8.71 -3.21 16.32
CA ILE A 421 8.26 -3.02 17.71
C ILE A 421 7.95 -1.55 17.98
N VAL A 422 8.85 -0.65 17.61
CA VAL A 422 8.70 0.78 17.90
C VAL A 422 7.51 1.38 17.14
N VAL A 423 7.40 1.12 15.85
CA VAL A 423 6.27 1.61 15.03
C VAL A 423 4.95 0.99 15.50
N GLY A 424 4.95 -0.31 15.82
CA GLY A 424 3.76 -0.99 16.36
C GLY A 424 3.31 -0.44 17.70
N LEU A 425 4.25 -0.16 18.63
CA LEU A 425 3.95 0.47 19.93
C LEU A 425 3.42 1.90 19.74
N TRP A 426 4.00 2.68 18.84
CA TRP A 426 3.50 4.02 18.49
C TRP A 426 2.05 3.95 17.98
N ALA A 427 1.78 3.11 17.01
CA ALA A 427 0.45 2.96 16.43
C ALA A 427 -0.59 2.50 17.46
N ALA A 428 -0.26 1.48 18.26
CA ALA A 428 -1.13 0.95 19.30
C ALA A 428 -1.39 1.98 20.42
N PHE A 429 -0.35 2.68 20.89
CA PHE A 429 -0.46 3.70 21.92
C PHE A 429 -1.31 4.88 21.45
N MET A 430 -1.04 5.42 20.26
CA MET A 430 -1.80 6.54 19.72
C MET A 430 -3.23 6.15 19.41
N GLY A 431 -3.45 4.95 18.86
CA GLY A 431 -4.79 4.39 18.69
C GLY A 431 -5.54 4.28 20.02
N PHE A 432 -4.88 3.79 21.07
CA PHE A 432 -5.47 3.72 22.40
C PHE A 432 -5.88 5.10 22.95
N VAL A 433 -4.99 6.07 22.88
CA VAL A 433 -5.25 7.44 23.36
C VAL A 433 -6.45 8.04 22.64
N ILE A 434 -6.45 7.98 21.29
CA ILE A 434 -7.50 8.58 20.45
C ILE A 434 -8.84 7.87 20.69
N PHE A 435 -8.91 6.55 20.59
CA PHE A 435 -10.17 5.85 20.75
C PHE A 435 -10.72 5.92 22.18
N LYS A 436 -9.87 5.94 23.21
CA LYS A 436 -10.32 6.18 24.59
C LYS A 436 -10.88 7.59 24.77
N ALA A 437 -10.21 8.60 24.23
CA ALA A 437 -10.69 9.98 24.28
C ALA A 437 -12.04 10.12 23.55
N LEU A 438 -12.14 9.64 22.31
CA LEU A 438 -13.38 9.70 21.52
C LEU A 438 -14.51 8.95 22.20
N ASN A 439 -14.24 7.76 22.76
CA ASN A 439 -15.24 6.97 23.47
C ASN A 439 -15.74 7.68 24.73
N LYS A 440 -14.83 8.34 25.47
CA LYS A 440 -15.19 9.07 26.70
C LYS A 440 -15.98 10.35 26.42
N ILE A 441 -15.64 11.08 25.36
CA ILE A 441 -16.21 12.40 25.08
C ILE A 441 -17.52 12.28 24.30
N PHE A 442 -17.55 11.44 23.25
CA PHE A 442 -18.66 11.37 22.29
C PHE A 442 -19.35 10.01 22.23
N GLY A 443 -18.70 8.96 22.76
CA GLY A 443 -19.11 7.56 22.57
C GLY A 443 -18.86 7.09 21.13
N LEU A 444 -18.05 6.06 20.97
CA LEU A 444 -17.66 5.52 19.64
C LEU A 444 -18.78 4.77 18.95
N ARG A 445 -19.59 4.05 19.72
CA ARG A 445 -20.54 3.07 19.22
C ARG A 445 -21.92 3.66 19.01
N VAL A 446 -22.61 3.21 17.97
CA VAL A 446 -24.05 3.44 17.78
C VAL A 446 -24.88 2.70 18.84
N SER A 447 -26.15 3.07 19.00
CA SER A 447 -27.04 2.33 19.91
C SER A 447 -27.28 0.91 19.39
N LYS A 448 -27.63 -0.02 20.31
CA LYS A 448 -27.95 -1.41 19.96
C LYS A 448 -29.03 -1.51 18.89
N ARG A 449 -30.07 -0.67 18.97
CA ARG A 449 -31.15 -0.61 17.99
C ARG A 449 -30.59 -0.29 16.57
N ILE A 450 -29.78 0.75 16.44
CA ILE A 450 -29.19 1.15 15.15
C ILE A 450 -28.31 0.03 14.59
N GLU A 451 -27.52 -0.63 15.44
CA GLU A 451 -26.69 -1.77 15.02
C GLU A 451 -27.53 -2.97 14.54
N GLU A 452 -28.66 -3.23 15.19
CA GLU A 452 -29.57 -4.32 14.81
C GLU A 452 -30.36 -4.00 13.53
N GLU A 453 -30.78 -2.74 13.33
CA GLU A 453 -31.55 -2.32 12.16
C GLU A 453 -30.64 -2.00 10.96
N GLY A 454 -29.44 -1.47 11.17
CA GLY A 454 -28.44 -1.18 10.15
C GLY A 454 -28.05 0.31 10.08
N LEU A 455 -26.78 0.58 9.81
CA LEU A 455 -26.23 1.93 9.81
C LEU A 455 -26.61 2.74 8.57
N ASP A 456 -26.90 2.08 7.45
CA ASP A 456 -27.19 2.75 6.18
C ASP A 456 -28.32 3.76 6.31
N ILE A 457 -29.43 3.34 6.89
CA ILE A 457 -30.63 4.19 7.06
C ILE A 457 -30.40 5.25 8.13
N TYR A 458 -29.78 4.90 9.26
CA TYR A 458 -29.66 5.82 10.40
C TYR A 458 -28.54 6.84 10.26
N GLU A 459 -27.42 6.47 9.64
CA GLU A 459 -26.27 7.38 9.48
C GLU A 459 -26.33 8.16 8.16
N HIS A 460 -27.01 7.63 7.11
CA HIS A 460 -27.00 8.20 5.76
C HIS A 460 -28.39 8.43 5.16
N GLY A 461 -29.45 7.82 5.68
CA GLY A 461 -30.80 7.95 5.14
C GLY A 461 -31.00 7.20 3.81
N GLU A 462 -30.07 6.34 3.43
CA GLU A 462 -30.02 5.63 2.14
C GLU A 462 -29.87 4.14 2.37
N SER A 463 -30.27 3.33 1.38
CA SER A 463 -29.99 1.89 1.34
C SER A 463 -29.14 1.58 0.14
N ALA A 464 -28.09 0.80 0.32
CA ALA A 464 -27.23 0.39 -0.79
C ALA A 464 -27.95 -0.57 -1.76
N TYR A 465 -29.04 -1.21 -1.33
CA TYR A 465 -29.80 -2.17 -2.13
C TYR A 465 -31.27 -1.85 -2.10
N ASN A 466 -31.89 -1.73 -3.28
CA ASN A 466 -33.34 -1.68 -3.41
C ASN A 466 -33.90 -3.09 -3.15
N ARG A 467 -34.75 -3.23 -2.14
CA ARG A 467 -35.45 -4.46 -1.78
C ARG A 467 -36.93 -4.36 -2.16
#